data_e4e752b397301cf6294bdf401fb0938f
#
_entry.id   e4e752b397301cf6294bdf401fb0938f
#
_cell.length_a   1.000
_cell.length_b   1.000
_cell.length_c   1.000
_cell.angle_alpha   90.00
_cell.angle_beta   90.00
_cell.angle_gamma   90.00
#
_symmetry.space_group_name_H-M   'P 1'
#
loop_
_entity.id
_entity.type
_entity.pdbx_description
1 polymer ?
#
loop_
_entity_poly.entity_id
_entity_poly.type
_entity_poly.pdbx_seq_one_letter_code
_entity_poly.pdbx_strand_id
1 'polypeptide(L)'
;MSAVTADLSPTFSLPRHAGTAAVLAIAYLVVPFIGTSYLFEAILLPFLALSLAGVGLNLLTGYAGQVSLGSAAFMAVGAFAAYNFNLRVDGLPLVGSIVLGGLSAAAIGIVFGLPSLRLRGFYLAVSTLAAQFFVQWALTKFSWFSNDSASGVIDAPALSLAGVSFEGPVGRYLFALTIVAVLTFLAYRLVSSQTGRNFIAVRDNETAARIIGIPVLRTKLLAFAISSFIIGVAGVIWAFAYLRTVEPVGFNLDRSFQILFIVIIGGLASIRGAFFGAALIVVFPLVLSRLGSLLLGDVFNSGVLDMTQRIVLGTLIILFLILEPDGLVSLCDRLRSRMTAAVSRA
;
A
#
# COMPACT_ATOMS: atom_id res chain seq x y z
N MET A 1 37.75 36.64 34.24
CA MET A 1 36.82 37.14 33.25
C MET A 1 37.29 36.63 31.90
N SER A 2 36.82 35.45 31.47
CA SER A 2 37.05 34.90 30.13
C SER A 2 35.72 34.91 29.40
N ALA A 3 35.64 35.70 28.32
CA ALA A 3 34.49 35.85 27.47
C ALA A 3 34.26 34.55 26.69
N VAL A 4 33.11 33.90 26.93
CA VAL A 4 32.60 32.81 26.10
C VAL A 4 32.02 33.45 24.84
N THR A 5 32.77 33.40 23.75
CA THR A 5 32.27 33.72 22.41
C THR A 5 31.33 32.58 21.99
N ALA A 6 30.02 32.85 22.07
CA ALA A 6 29.02 31.98 21.49
C ALA A 6 29.13 32.02 19.96
N ASP A 7 29.59 30.91 19.39
CA ASP A 7 29.66 30.70 17.95
C ASP A 7 28.22 30.53 17.42
N LEU A 8 27.62 31.60 16.90
CA LEU A 8 26.31 31.64 16.25
C LEU A 8 26.49 31.27 14.79
N SER A 9 26.92 30.05 14.51
CA SER A 9 26.75 29.47 13.17
C SER A 9 25.26 29.13 12.97
N PRO A 10 24.58 29.69 11.95
CA PRO A 10 23.20 29.33 11.65
C PRO A 10 23.19 27.88 11.15
N THR A 11 22.87 26.93 12.03
CA THR A 11 22.53 25.59 11.62
C THR A 11 21.24 25.68 10.81
N PHE A 12 21.38 25.62 9.49
CA PHE A 12 20.28 25.54 8.54
C PHE A 12 19.57 24.21 8.78
N SER A 13 18.66 24.16 9.76
CA SER A 13 17.79 23.02 9.99
C SER A 13 16.76 23.01 8.86
N LEU A 14 17.01 22.18 7.83
CA LEU A 14 16.01 21.90 6.80
C LEU A 14 14.70 21.51 7.48
N PRO A 15 13.56 22.14 7.12
CA PRO A 15 12.28 21.83 7.73
C PRO A 15 12.01 20.33 7.62
N ARG A 16 11.48 19.73 8.66
CA ARG A 16 11.27 18.28 8.83
C ARG A 16 10.55 17.61 7.64
N HIS A 17 9.91 18.41 6.79
CA HIS A 17 9.18 18.01 5.59
C HIS A 17 9.92 18.31 4.26
N ALA A 18 11.09 18.94 4.28
CA ALA A 18 11.82 19.30 3.06
C ALA A 18 12.17 18.04 2.21
N GLY A 19 12.55 16.95 2.87
CA GLY A 19 12.86 15.70 2.17
C GLY A 19 11.66 15.08 1.45
N THR A 20 10.49 15.09 2.07
CA THR A 20 9.26 14.58 1.44
C THR A 20 8.78 15.49 0.32
N ALA A 21 8.89 16.81 0.49
CA ALA A 21 8.58 17.79 -0.57
C ALA A 21 9.53 17.63 -1.76
N ALA A 22 10.83 17.42 -1.52
CA ALA A 22 11.81 17.18 -2.58
C ALA A 22 11.50 15.90 -3.37
N VAL A 23 11.17 14.79 -2.68
CA VAL A 23 10.78 13.53 -3.34
C VAL A 23 9.54 13.73 -4.20
N LEU A 24 8.51 14.42 -3.68
CA LEU A 24 7.30 14.70 -4.46
C LEU A 24 7.61 15.62 -5.65
N ALA A 25 8.42 16.66 -5.47
CA ALA A 25 8.83 17.54 -6.56
C ALA A 25 9.57 16.77 -7.67
N ILE A 26 10.48 15.88 -7.32
CA ILE A 26 11.17 15.01 -8.28
C ILE A 26 10.16 14.10 -8.98
N ALA A 27 9.24 13.46 -8.25
CA ALA A 27 8.24 12.57 -8.81
C ALA A 27 7.30 13.28 -9.79
N TYR A 28 6.94 14.54 -9.56
CA TYR A 28 6.05 15.29 -10.44
C TYR A 28 6.76 16.02 -11.58
N LEU A 29 7.98 16.55 -11.35
CA LEU A 29 8.66 17.43 -12.29
C LEU A 29 9.76 16.73 -13.09
N VAL A 30 10.46 15.75 -12.50
CA VAL A 30 11.62 15.11 -13.16
C VAL A 30 11.22 13.80 -13.85
N VAL A 31 10.52 12.93 -13.12
CA VAL A 31 10.17 11.59 -13.59
C VAL A 31 9.35 11.59 -14.89
N PRO A 32 8.33 12.47 -15.10
CA PRO A 32 7.56 12.51 -16.33
C PRO A 32 8.36 12.84 -17.59
N PHE A 33 9.46 13.58 -17.47
CA PHE A 33 10.29 13.99 -18.59
C PHE A 33 11.40 13.00 -18.95
N ILE A 34 11.88 12.23 -17.98
CA ILE A 34 13.02 11.30 -18.16
C ILE A 34 12.53 9.85 -18.32
N GLY A 35 11.30 9.57 -17.82
CA GLY A 35 10.76 8.21 -17.74
C GLY A 35 10.43 7.62 -19.12
N THR A 36 10.79 6.35 -19.32
CA THR A 36 10.35 5.54 -20.46
C THR A 36 8.97 4.91 -20.16
N SER A 37 8.22 4.53 -21.20
CA SER A 37 6.94 3.81 -21.03
C SER A 37 7.10 2.55 -20.17
N TYR A 38 8.21 1.82 -20.33
CA TYR A 38 8.54 0.66 -19.50
C TYR A 38 8.68 1.02 -18.02
N LEU A 39 9.36 2.13 -17.69
CA LEU A 39 9.51 2.57 -16.31
C LEU A 39 8.16 2.87 -15.67
N PHE A 40 7.26 3.53 -16.39
CA PHE A 40 5.94 3.86 -15.87
C PHE A 40 5.07 2.61 -15.69
N GLU A 41 4.99 1.77 -16.69
CA GLU A 41 4.07 0.62 -16.70
C GLU A 41 4.58 -0.56 -15.88
N ALA A 42 5.87 -0.91 -15.97
CA ALA A 42 6.41 -2.09 -15.30
C ALA A 42 6.86 -1.83 -13.85
N ILE A 43 7.19 -0.57 -13.50
CA ILE A 43 7.79 -0.27 -12.19
C ILE A 43 6.92 0.71 -11.38
N LEU A 44 6.65 1.90 -11.91
CA LEU A 44 6.08 2.98 -11.12
C LEU A 44 4.61 2.78 -10.81
N LEU A 45 3.79 2.33 -11.76
CA LEU A 45 2.37 2.09 -11.53
C LEU A 45 2.12 0.97 -10.52
N PRO A 46 2.69 -0.24 -10.66
CA PRO A 46 2.53 -1.27 -9.63
C PRO A 46 3.15 -0.87 -8.30
N PHE A 47 4.27 -0.14 -8.29
CA PHE A 47 4.87 0.41 -7.07
C PHE A 47 3.91 1.36 -6.34
N LEU A 48 3.28 2.30 -7.03
CA LEU A 48 2.33 3.24 -6.42
C LEU A 48 1.10 2.52 -5.86
N ALA A 49 0.50 1.61 -6.61
CA ALA A 49 -0.67 0.85 -6.15
C ALA A 49 -0.35 -0.02 -4.93
N LEU A 50 0.75 -0.76 -4.97
CA LEU A 50 1.17 -1.63 -3.86
C LEU A 50 1.66 -0.83 -2.65
N SER A 51 2.32 0.32 -2.85
CA SER A 51 2.68 1.22 -1.74
C SER A 51 1.45 1.70 -1.00
N LEU A 52 0.41 2.12 -1.73
CA LEU A 52 -0.84 2.58 -1.13
C LEU A 52 -1.56 1.46 -0.39
N ALA A 53 -1.62 0.25 -0.98
CA ALA A 53 -2.15 -0.93 -0.30
C ALA A 53 -1.36 -1.26 0.98
N GLY A 54 -0.03 -1.15 0.91
CA GLY A 54 0.87 -1.30 2.06
C GLY A 54 0.62 -0.24 3.15
N VAL A 55 0.41 1.03 2.78
CA VAL A 55 0.02 2.09 3.73
C VAL A 55 -1.29 1.74 4.42
N GLY A 56 -2.31 1.31 3.66
CA GLY A 56 -3.60 0.89 4.20
C GLY A 56 -3.46 -0.27 5.19
N LEU A 57 -2.77 -1.34 4.80
CA LEU A 57 -2.56 -2.50 5.68
C LEU A 57 -1.70 -2.14 6.90
N ASN A 58 -0.71 -1.26 6.76
CA ASN A 58 0.13 -0.83 7.87
C ASN A 58 -0.64 -0.02 8.91
N LEU A 59 -1.65 0.77 8.51
CA LEU A 59 -2.56 1.41 9.46
C LEU A 59 -3.30 0.38 10.31
N LEU A 60 -3.74 -0.73 9.71
CA LEU A 60 -4.46 -1.79 10.41
C LEU A 60 -3.54 -2.64 11.27
N THR A 61 -2.47 -3.18 10.66
CA THR A 61 -1.58 -4.15 11.32
C THR A 61 -0.53 -3.45 12.18
N GLY A 62 0.11 -2.41 11.64
CA GLY A 62 1.20 -1.72 12.32
C GLY A 62 0.71 -0.79 13.45
N TYR A 63 -0.26 0.07 13.15
CA TYR A 63 -0.73 1.06 14.14
C TYR A 63 -1.85 0.54 15.03
N ALA A 64 -2.81 -0.25 14.51
CA ALA A 64 -3.94 -0.77 15.30
C ALA A 64 -3.75 -2.21 15.80
N GLY A 65 -2.65 -2.89 15.45
CA GLY A 65 -2.32 -4.22 15.93
C GLY A 65 -3.24 -5.34 15.44
N GLN A 66 -3.95 -5.12 14.33
CA GLN A 66 -4.92 -6.08 13.79
C GLN A 66 -4.38 -6.70 12.51
N VAL A 67 -3.90 -7.94 12.59
CA VAL A 67 -3.37 -8.66 11.42
C VAL A 67 -4.51 -9.04 10.48
N SER A 68 -4.37 -8.71 9.18
CA SER A 68 -5.31 -9.06 8.14
C SER A 68 -4.61 -9.73 6.95
N LEU A 69 -5.19 -10.83 6.48
CA LEU A 69 -4.79 -11.56 5.27
C LEU A 69 -5.78 -11.35 4.11
N GLY A 70 -6.74 -10.44 4.29
CA GLY A 70 -7.80 -10.15 3.30
C GLY A 70 -7.55 -8.89 2.46
N SER A 71 -6.32 -8.41 2.36
CA SER A 71 -6.03 -7.14 1.68
C SER A 71 -6.42 -7.16 0.20
N ALA A 72 -6.19 -8.25 -0.51
CA ALA A 72 -6.57 -8.35 -1.92
C ALA A 72 -8.09 -8.41 -2.10
N ALA A 73 -8.85 -8.94 -1.13
CA ALA A 73 -10.32 -8.85 -1.16
C ALA A 73 -10.80 -7.41 -1.11
N PHE A 74 -10.22 -6.56 -0.26
CA PHE A 74 -10.57 -5.14 -0.21
C PHE A 74 -10.16 -4.40 -1.48
N MET A 75 -9.01 -4.75 -2.09
CA MET A 75 -8.62 -4.24 -3.41
C MET A 75 -9.66 -4.63 -4.48
N ALA A 76 -10.07 -5.91 -4.50
CA ALA A 76 -11.06 -6.41 -5.45
C ALA A 76 -12.40 -5.68 -5.29
N VAL A 77 -12.92 -5.59 -4.07
CA VAL A 77 -14.18 -4.87 -3.80
C VAL A 77 -14.10 -3.43 -4.27
N GLY A 78 -12.99 -2.73 -3.98
CA GLY A 78 -12.77 -1.36 -4.42
C GLY A 78 -12.79 -1.22 -5.95
N ALA A 79 -12.05 -2.07 -6.65
CA ALA A 79 -11.94 -2.06 -8.11
C ALA A 79 -13.28 -2.39 -8.80
N PHE A 80 -13.94 -3.47 -8.40
CA PHE A 80 -15.23 -3.88 -8.96
C PHE A 80 -16.35 -2.88 -8.63
N ALA A 81 -16.39 -2.34 -7.42
CA ALA A 81 -17.37 -1.33 -7.05
C ALA A 81 -17.15 -0.04 -7.85
N ALA A 82 -15.91 0.45 -7.97
CA ALA A 82 -15.61 1.64 -8.77
C ALA A 82 -15.99 1.46 -10.24
N TYR A 83 -15.73 0.28 -10.81
CA TYR A 83 -16.17 -0.08 -12.17
C TYR A 83 -17.70 0.00 -12.30
N ASN A 84 -18.42 -0.67 -11.39
CA ASN A 84 -19.88 -0.72 -11.44
C ASN A 84 -20.54 0.65 -11.21
N PHE A 85 -19.98 1.50 -10.35
CA PHE A 85 -20.45 2.87 -10.17
C PHE A 85 -20.21 3.71 -11.42
N ASN A 86 -19.04 3.58 -12.05
CA ASN A 86 -18.75 4.29 -13.27
C ASN A 86 -19.65 3.88 -14.45
N LEU A 87 -19.98 2.58 -14.54
CA LEU A 87 -20.82 2.03 -15.61
C LEU A 87 -22.30 2.37 -15.45
N ARG A 88 -22.83 2.37 -14.21
CA ARG A 88 -24.28 2.40 -13.95
C ARG A 88 -24.81 3.73 -13.46
N VAL A 89 -23.93 4.64 -13.08
CA VAL A 89 -24.32 5.97 -12.62
C VAL A 89 -23.90 7.00 -13.68
N ASP A 90 -24.84 7.40 -14.53
CA ASP A 90 -24.59 8.37 -15.59
C ASP A 90 -24.13 9.71 -15.00
N GLY A 91 -23.10 10.29 -15.61
CA GLY A 91 -22.55 11.59 -15.19
C GLY A 91 -21.66 11.56 -13.95
N LEU A 92 -21.38 10.39 -13.37
CA LEU A 92 -20.47 10.29 -12.22
C LEU A 92 -19.01 10.49 -12.69
N PRO A 93 -18.29 11.49 -12.15
CA PRO A 93 -16.88 11.66 -12.51
C PRO A 93 -16.05 10.47 -11.97
N LEU A 94 -14.99 10.10 -12.68
CA LEU A 94 -14.11 8.98 -12.32
C LEU A 94 -13.62 9.04 -10.85
N VAL A 95 -13.29 10.23 -10.36
CA VAL A 95 -12.89 10.43 -8.95
C VAL A 95 -14.02 10.03 -8.00
N GLY A 96 -15.27 10.34 -8.35
CA GLY A 96 -16.45 9.92 -7.59
C GLY A 96 -16.56 8.40 -7.52
N SER A 97 -16.36 7.70 -8.65
CA SER A 97 -16.37 6.24 -8.72
C SER A 97 -15.26 5.63 -7.86
N ILE A 98 -14.06 6.21 -7.85
CA ILE A 98 -12.95 5.78 -7.00
C ILE A 98 -13.27 5.93 -5.52
N VAL A 99 -13.83 7.07 -5.13
CA VAL A 99 -14.23 7.32 -3.72
C VAL A 99 -15.32 6.34 -3.29
N LEU A 100 -16.35 6.12 -4.13
CA LEU A 100 -17.42 5.17 -3.85
C LEU A 100 -16.89 3.73 -3.81
N GLY A 101 -15.94 3.38 -4.68
CA GLY A 101 -15.23 2.09 -4.63
C GLY A 101 -14.49 1.89 -3.29
N GLY A 102 -13.76 2.90 -2.85
CA GLY A 102 -13.11 2.91 -1.54
C GLY A 102 -14.10 2.80 -0.38
N LEU A 103 -15.23 3.52 -0.43
CA LEU A 103 -16.30 3.45 0.58
C LEU A 103 -16.96 2.07 0.61
N SER A 104 -17.17 1.44 -0.55
CA SER A 104 -17.66 0.06 -0.62
C SER A 104 -16.68 -0.92 0.04
N ALA A 105 -15.38 -0.77 -0.22
CA ALA A 105 -14.36 -1.55 0.47
C ALA A 105 -14.35 -1.28 1.98
N ALA A 106 -14.55 -0.04 2.43
CA ALA A 106 -14.67 0.31 3.84
C ALA A 106 -15.90 -0.35 4.50
N ALA A 107 -17.05 -0.34 3.83
CA ALA A 107 -18.27 -0.98 4.32
C ALA A 107 -18.07 -2.50 4.50
N ILE A 108 -17.49 -3.16 3.51
CA ILE A 108 -17.13 -4.58 3.60
C ILE A 108 -16.05 -4.79 4.69
N GLY A 109 -15.09 -3.88 4.81
CA GLY A 109 -14.08 -3.90 5.87
C GLY A 109 -14.69 -3.82 7.26
N ILE A 110 -15.75 -3.03 7.48
CA ILE A 110 -16.48 -3.00 8.74
C ILE A 110 -17.14 -4.36 9.00
N VAL A 111 -17.81 -4.95 8.00
CA VAL A 111 -18.47 -6.26 8.14
C VAL A 111 -17.48 -7.33 8.55
N PHE A 112 -16.34 -7.44 7.85
CA PHE A 112 -15.28 -8.40 8.19
C PHE A 112 -14.46 -7.99 9.42
N GLY A 113 -14.49 -6.72 9.80
CA GLY A 113 -13.92 -6.22 11.04
C GLY A 113 -14.75 -6.57 12.29
N LEU A 114 -16.06 -6.85 12.15
CA LEU A 114 -16.92 -7.24 13.29
C LEU A 114 -16.39 -8.47 14.04
N PRO A 115 -15.95 -9.56 13.40
CA PRO A 115 -15.32 -10.67 14.11
C PRO A 115 -14.08 -10.27 14.91
N SER A 116 -13.33 -9.23 14.49
CA SER A 116 -12.14 -8.75 15.20
C SER A 116 -12.42 -8.29 16.63
N LEU A 117 -13.68 -7.99 16.92
CA LEU A 117 -14.12 -7.59 18.27
C LEU A 117 -14.03 -8.73 19.27
N ARG A 118 -14.17 -9.96 18.78
CA ARG A 118 -14.12 -11.19 19.60
C ARG A 118 -12.84 -12.00 19.35
N LEU A 119 -12.28 -11.91 18.14
CA LEU A 119 -11.10 -12.66 17.73
C LEU A 119 -9.84 -11.80 17.90
N ARG A 120 -8.74 -12.41 18.30
CA ARG A 120 -7.45 -11.75 18.50
C ARG A 120 -6.33 -12.53 17.81
N GLY A 121 -5.29 -11.84 17.39
CA GLY A 121 -4.09 -12.45 16.84
C GLY A 121 -4.37 -13.35 15.64
N PHE A 122 -3.93 -14.59 15.70
CA PHE A 122 -4.02 -15.56 14.62
C PHE A 122 -5.47 -15.83 14.13
N TYR A 123 -6.44 -15.92 15.05
CA TYR A 123 -7.85 -16.18 14.67
C TYR A 123 -8.46 -15.05 13.84
N LEU A 124 -8.02 -13.81 14.07
CA LEU A 124 -8.44 -12.69 13.24
C LEU A 124 -7.84 -12.81 11.83
N ALA A 125 -6.56 -13.17 11.71
CA ALA A 125 -5.92 -13.39 10.41
C ALA A 125 -6.65 -14.48 9.60
N VAL A 126 -7.02 -15.60 10.24
CA VAL A 126 -7.80 -16.68 9.60
C VAL A 126 -9.19 -16.19 9.17
N SER A 127 -9.87 -15.38 9.99
CA SER A 127 -11.18 -14.80 9.63
C SER A 127 -11.09 -13.91 8.39
N THR A 128 -10.06 -13.06 8.29
CA THR A 128 -9.85 -12.20 7.11
C THR A 128 -9.39 -12.99 5.88
N LEU A 129 -8.69 -14.11 6.09
CA LEU A 129 -8.38 -15.07 5.02
C LEU A 129 -9.66 -15.73 4.46
N ALA A 130 -10.57 -16.14 5.33
CA ALA A 130 -11.88 -16.66 4.90
C ALA A 130 -12.66 -15.60 4.11
N ALA A 131 -12.61 -14.33 4.53
CA ALA A 131 -13.19 -13.21 3.80
C ALA A 131 -12.57 -13.04 2.40
N GLN A 132 -11.26 -13.26 2.25
CA GLN A 132 -10.56 -13.24 0.95
C GLN A 132 -11.18 -14.26 -0.03
N PHE A 133 -11.31 -15.51 0.41
CA PHE A 133 -11.92 -16.55 -0.44
C PHE A 133 -13.39 -16.29 -0.72
N PHE A 134 -14.14 -15.82 0.27
CA PHE A 134 -15.55 -15.49 0.08
C PHE A 134 -15.76 -14.39 -0.95
N VAL A 135 -15.00 -13.30 -0.87
CA VAL A 135 -15.10 -12.19 -1.84
C VAL A 135 -14.70 -12.66 -3.24
N GLN A 136 -13.61 -13.41 -3.36
CA GLN A 136 -13.17 -13.95 -4.65
C GLN A 136 -14.23 -14.88 -5.26
N TRP A 137 -14.81 -15.78 -4.45
CA TRP A 137 -15.92 -16.63 -4.87
C TRP A 137 -17.14 -15.81 -5.31
N ALA A 138 -17.54 -14.81 -4.54
CA ALA A 138 -18.69 -13.98 -4.85
C ALA A 138 -18.51 -13.21 -6.17
N LEU A 139 -17.34 -12.61 -6.38
CA LEU A 139 -17.03 -11.88 -7.61
C LEU A 139 -16.98 -12.79 -8.85
N THR A 140 -16.60 -14.05 -8.67
CA THR A 140 -16.56 -15.03 -9.76
C THR A 140 -17.95 -15.65 -10.03
N LYS A 141 -18.74 -15.88 -8.96
CA LYS A 141 -20.03 -16.55 -9.06
C LYS A 141 -21.15 -15.68 -9.62
N PHE A 142 -21.15 -14.39 -9.26
CA PHE A 142 -22.20 -13.46 -9.66
C PHE A 142 -21.74 -12.60 -10.86
N SER A 143 -22.24 -12.95 -12.05
CA SER A 143 -21.93 -12.26 -13.31
C SER A 143 -22.31 -10.78 -13.32
N TRP A 144 -23.22 -10.37 -12.43
CA TRP A 144 -23.60 -8.97 -12.25
C TRP A 144 -22.41 -8.05 -11.94
N PHE A 145 -21.41 -8.53 -11.20
CA PHE A 145 -20.19 -7.73 -10.89
C PHE A 145 -19.31 -7.54 -12.11
N SER A 146 -19.28 -8.52 -13.02
CA SER A 146 -18.50 -8.49 -14.26
C SER A 146 -19.31 -8.00 -15.48
N ASN A 147 -20.49 -7.41 -15.25
CA ASN A 147 -21.40 -6.97 -16.32
C ASN A 147 -21.67 -8.07 -17.35
N ASP A 148 -21.93 -9.29 -16.85
CA ASP A 148 -22.21 -10.49 -17.63
C ASP A 148 -21.13 -10.88 -18.65
N SER A 149 -19.87 -10.44 -18.41
CA SER A 149 -18.73 -10.84 -19.22
C SER A 149 -18.52 -12.36 -19.13
N ALA A 150 -18.50 -13.05 -20.27
CA ALA A 150 -18.32 -14.49 -20.34
C ALA A 150 -16.94 -14.96 -19.81
N SER A 151 -15.91 -14.12 -19.90
CA SER A 151 -14.56 -14.40 -19.40
C SER A 151 -14.37 -13.96 -17.94
N GLY A 152 -15.31 -13.19 -17.37
CA GLY A 152 -15.13 -12.54 -16.07
C GLY A 152 -14.12 -11.38 -16.07
N VAL A 153 -13.47 -11.12 -17.20
CA VAL A 153 -12.55 -10.00 -17.40
C VAL A 153 -13.30 -8.82 -17.99
N ILE A 154 -13.08 -7.65 -17.45
CA ILE A 154 -13.73 -6.41 -17.85
C ILE A 154 -12.66 -5.38 -18.19
N ASP A 155 -12.83 -4.65 -19.29
CA ASP A 155 -11.97 -3.52 -19.59
C ASP A 155 -12.18 -2.37 -18.60
N ALA A 156 -11.11 -1.81 -18.07
CA ALA A 156 -11.19 -0.68 -17.16
C ALA A 156 -11.71 0.56 -17.89
N PRO A 157 -12.50 1.41 -17.22
CA PRO A 157 -12.95 2.67 -17.80
C PRO A 157 -11.78 3.57 -18.20
N ALA A 158 -11.98 4.36 -19.25
CA ALA A 158 -11.01 5.37 -19.66
C ALA A 158 -10.72 6.37 -18.52
N LEU A 159 -9.45 6.61 -18.25
CA LEU A 159 -9.01 7.56 -17.24
C LEU A 159 -9.18 8.99 -17.79
N SER A 160 -10.36 9.57 -17.61
CA SER A 160 -10.66 10.96 -17.99
C SER A 160 -11.09 11.76 -16.77
N LEU A 161 -10.58 12.98 -16.64
CA LEU A 161 -10.96 13.94 -15.61
C LEU A 161 -11.26 15.28 -16.24
N ALA A 162 -12.48 15.78 -16.08
CA ALA A 162 -12.92 17.06 -16.61
C ALA A 162 -12.60 17.27 -18.11
N GLY A 163 -12.72 16.21 -18.93
CA GLY A 163 -12.46 16.27 -20.38
C GLY A 163 -10.99 16.07 -20.79
N VAL A 164 -10.08 15.95 -19.82
CA VAL A 164 -8.68 15.64 -20.09
C VAL A 164 -8.47 14.11 -19.98
N SER A 165 -7.97 13.49 -21.04
CA SER A 165 -7.66 12.06 -21.06
C SER A 165 -6.27 11.79 -20.47
N PHE A 166 -6.19 10.84 -19.54
CA PHE A 166 -4.96 10.37 -18.89
C PHE A 166 -4.56 8.96 -19.35
N GLU A 167 -4.87 8.57 -20.59
CA GLU A 167 -4.64 7.22 -21.08
C GLU A 167 -3.16 6.91 -21.40
N GLY A 168 -2.35 7.94 -21.63
CA GLY A 168 -0.92 7.77 -21.84
C GLY A 168 -0.18 7.28 -20.58
N PRO A 169 0.99 6.62 -20.72
CA PRO A 169 1.76 6.12 -19.57
C PRO A 169 2.07 7.18 -18.53
N VAL A 170 2.42 8.39 -18.96
CA VAL A 170 2.69 9.55 -18.10
C VAL A 170 1.43 10.03 -17.41
N GLY A 171 0.30 10.11 -18.15
CA GLY A 171 -0.99 10.55 -17.60
C GLY A 171 -1.46 9.61 -16.49
N ARG A 172 -1.44 8.30 -16.74
CA ARG A 172 -1.79 7.27 -15.74
C ARG A 172 -0.89 7.34 -14.49
N TYR A 173 0.40 7.55 -14.69
CA TYR A 173 1.35 7.73 -13.59
C TYR A 173 1.02 8.96 -12.74
N LEU A 174 0.82 10.13 -13.35
CA LEU A 174 0.49 11.37 -12.63
C LEU A 174 -0.85 11.26 -11.90
N PHE A 175 -1.83 10.63 -12.51
CA PHE A 175 -3.12 10.36 -11.88
C PHE A 175 -2.96 9.46 -10.63
N ALA A 176 -2.28 8.32 -10.77
CA ALA A 176 -1.99 7.41 -9.67
C ALA A 176 -1.17 8.09 -8.57
N LEU A 177 -0.10 8.84 -8.94
CA LEU A 177 0.75 9.56 -8.01
C LEU A 177 -0.04 10.58 -7.18
N THR A 178 -0.98 11.31 -7.82
CA THR A 178 -1.82 12.30 -7.11
C THR A 178 -2.70 11.63 -6.06
N ILE A 179 -3.37 10.53 -6.39
CA ILE A 179 -4.21 9.79 -5.43
C ILE A 179 -3.35 9.24 -4.29
N VAL A 180 -2.21 8.62 -4.61
CA VAL A 180 -1.29 8.08 -3.60
C VAL A 180 -0.74 9.17 -2.69
N ALA A 181 -0.35 10.33 -3.24
CA ALA A 181 0.14 11.45 -2.46
C ALA A 181 -0.92 12.00 -1.49
N VAL A 182 -2.15 12.20 -1.98
CA VAL A 182 -3.27 12.69 -1.17
C VAL A 182 -3.61 11.70 -0.04
N LEU A 183 -3.79 10.41 -0.37
CA LEU A 183 -4.17 9.41 0.64
C LEU A 183 -3.03 9.14 1.63
N THR A 184 -1.78 9.15 1.19
CA THR A 184 -0.61 9.04 2.10
C THR A 184 -0.53 10.25 3.03
N PHE A 185 -0.80 11.45 2.54
CA PHE A 185 -0.85 12.66 3.38
C PHE A 185 -1.98 12.57 4.41
N LEU A 186 -3.18 12.12 4.01
CA LEU A 186 -4.29 11.88 4.93
C LEU A 186 -3.97 10.81 5.97
N ALA A 187 -3.34 9.71 5.57
CA ALA A 187 -2.86 8.66 6.48
C ALA A 187 -1.85 9.20 7.49
N TYR A 188 -0.89 10.02 7.04
CA TYR A 188 0.07 10.68 7.92
C TYR A 188 -0.60 11.61 8.94
N ARG A 189 -1.56 12.41 8.49
CA ARG A 189 -2.35 13.30 9.38
C ARG A 189 -3.19 12.50 10.37
N LEU A 190 -3.77 11.39 9.93
CA LEU A 190 -4.54 10.48 10.78
C LEU A 190 -3.67 9.90 11.90
N VAL A 191 -2.51 9.34 11.55
CA VAL A 191 -1.58 8.76 12.54
C VAL A 191 -1.10 9.80 13.55
N SER A 192 -0.90 11.04 13.12
CA SER A 192 -0.50 12.15 14.01
C SER A 192 -1.64 12.71 14.85
N SER A 193 -2.89 12.31 14.60
CA SER A 193 -4.10 12.78 15.29
C SER A 193 -4.39 11.99 16.57
N GLN A 194 -5.46 12.41 17.30
CA GLN A 194 -5.97 11.66 18.44
C GLN A 194 -6.38 10.23 18.07
N THR A 195 -6.96 10.04 16.88
CA THR A 195 -7.36 8.72 16.38
C THR A 195 -6.16 7.78 16.23
N GLY A 196 -5.04 8.29 15.69
CA GLY A 196 -3.81 7.50 15.56
C GLY A 196 -3.23 7.11 16.92
N ARG A 197 -3.27 8.00 17.90
CA ARG A 197 -2.86 7.69 19.30
C ARG A 197 -3.76 6.62 19.92
N ASN A 198 -5.07 6.68 19.66
CA ASN A 198 -6.01 5.67 20.14
C ASN A 198 -5.72 4.29 19.50
N PHE A 199 -5.33 4.24 18.21
CA PHE A 199 -4.93 2.99 17.56
C PHE A 199 -3.73 2.37 18.28
N ILE A 200 -2.69 3.15 18.53
CA ILE A 200 -1.47 2.68 19.22
C ILE A 200 -1.81 2.21 20.64
N ALA A 201 -2.61 2.96 21.39
CA ALA A 201 -3.01 2.60 22.75
C ALA A 201 -3.77 1.25 22.78
N VAL A 202 -4.69 1.03 21.82
CA VAL A 202 -5.44 -0.24 21.70
C VAL A 202 -4.53 -1.38 21.27
N ARG A 203 -3.55 -1.13 20.38
CA ARG A 203 -2.56 -2.11 19.97
C ARG A 203 -1.70 -2.57 21.13
N ASP A 204 -1.19 -1.62 21.91
CA ASP A 204 -0.24 -1.91 22.97
C ASP A 204 -0.92 -2.62 24.16
N ASN A 205 -2.10 -2.16 24.59
CA ASN A 205 -2.87 -2.84 25.63
C ASN A 205 -4.35 -2.46 25.60
N GLU A 206 -5.22 -3.34 25.11
CA GLU A 206 -6.67 -3.11 25.03
C GLU A 206 -7.33 -2.86 26.38
N THR A 207 -6.84 -3.53 27.45
CA THR A 207 -7.42 -3.39 28.80
C THR A 207 -7.07 -2.04 29.38
N ALA A 208 -5.83 -1.61 29.27
CA ALA A 208 -5.39 -0.28 29.72
C ALA A 208 -6.10 0.83 28.91
N ALA A 209 -6.20 0.68 27.59
CA ALA A 209 -6.93 1.62 26.74
C ALA A 209 -8.39 1.79 27.17
N ARG A 210 -9.05 0.69 27.56
CA ARG A 210 -10.44 0.73 28.06
C ARG A 210 -10.57 1.45 29.39
N ILE A 211 -9.62 1.25 30.31
CA ILE A 211 -9.61 1.90 31.64
C ILE A 211 -9.47 3.41 31.52
N ILE A 212 -8.66 3.90 30.58
CA ILE A 212 -8.50 5.34 30.30
C ILE A 212 -9.61 5.93 29.42
N GLY A 213 -10.69 5.16 29.13
CA GLY A 213 -11.89 5.64 28.45
C GLY A 213 -11.83 5.58 26.91
N ILE A 214 -10.84 4.92 26.31
CA ILE A 214 -10.80 4.74 24.84
C ILE A 214 -11.85 3.70 24.44
N PRO A 215 -12.76 4.03 23.48
CA PRO A 215 -13.78 3.10 23.00
C PRO A 215 -13.16 2.05 22.06
N VAL A 216 -12.59 0.98 22.60
CA VAL A 216 -11.81 -0.05 21.87
C VAL A 216 -12.56 -0.58 20.64
N LEU A 217 -13.88 -0.87 20.80
CA LEU A 217 -14.73 -1.37 19.73
C LEU A 217 -14.74 -0.42 18.52
N ARG A 218 -15.09 0.85 18.78
CA ARG A 218 -15.15 1.88 17.73
C ARG A 218 -13.78 2.12 17.09
N THR A 219 -12.73 2.11 17.90
CA THR A 219 -11.34 2.31 17.45
C THR A 219 -10.92 1.20 16.50
N LYS A 220 -11.19 -0.07 16.81
CA LYS A 220 -10.91 -1.22 15.93
C LYS A 220 -11.68 -1.16 14.62
N LEU A 221 -13.00 -0.93 14.67
CA LEU A 221 -13.82 -0.83 13.46
C LEU A 221 -13.41 0.34 12.57
N LEU A 222 -13.05 1.48 13.16
CA LEU A 222 -12.56 2.64 12.44
C LEU A 222 -11.22 2.33 11.74
N ALA A 223 -10.33 1.59 12.40
CA ALA A 223 -9.08 1.14 11.79
C ALA A 223 -9.35 0.24 10.58
N PHE A 224 -10.28 -0.72 10.68
CA PHE A 224 -10.69 -1.55 9.55
C PHE A 224 -11.30 -0.71 8.42
N ALA A 225 -12.22 0.20 8.72
CA ALA A 225 -12.89 1.02 7.72
C ALA A 225 -11.89 1.88 6.93
N ILE A 226 -10.99 2.59 7.62
CA ILE A 226 -10.01 3.46 6.98
C ILE A 226 -8.98 2.65 6.19
N SER A 227 -8.48 1.56 6.77
CA SER A 227 -7.53 0.66 6.10
C SER A 227 -8.14 0.09 4.82
N SER A 228 -9.35 -0.48 4.91
CA SER A 228 -10.05 -1.08 3.77
C SER A 228 -10.40 -0.05 2.71
N PHE A 229 -10.72 1.20 3.09
CA PHE A 229 -10.91 2.31 2.15
C PHE A 229 -9.64 2.55 1.33
N ILE A 230 -8.50 2.73 2.00
CA ILE A 230 -7.22 3.00 1.34
C ILE A 230 -6.80 1.82 0.45
N ILE A 231 -6.95 0.58 0.95
CA ILE A 231 -6.66 -0.63 0.19
C ILE A 231 -7.62 -0.77 -1.00
N GLY A 232 -8.91 -0.43 -0.84
CA GLY A 232 -9.88 -0.42 -1.93
C GLY A 232 -9.49 0.54 -3.05
N VAL A 233 -9.11 1.77 -2.70
CA VAL A 233 -8.60 2.75 -3.69
C VAL A 233 -7.31 2.26 -4.35
N ALA A 234 -6.41 1.61 -3.60
CA ALA A 234 -5.23 0.99 -4.19
C ALA A 234 -5.60 -0.08 -5.22
N GLY A 235 -6.68 -0.84 -4.97
CA GLY A 235 -7.25 -1.79 -5.92
C GLY A 235 -7.75 -1.14 -7.20
N VAL A 236 -8.37 0.03 -7.11
CA VAL A 236 -8.79 0.79 -8.29
C VAL A 236 -7.57 1.24 -9.11
N ILE A 237 -6.54 1.78 -8.46
CA ILE A 237 -5.28 2.16 -9.16
C ILE A 237 -4.65 0.94 -9.82
N TRP A 238 -4.61 -0.21 -9.12
CA TRP A 238 -4.10 -1.48 -9.65
C TRP A 238 -4.84 -1.92 -10.90
N ALA A 239 -6.19 -1.90 -10.89
CA ALA A 239 -7.01 -2.32 -12.01
C ALA A 239 -7.03 -1.30 -13.15
N PHE A 240 -7.29 -0.01 -12.86
CA PHE A 240 -7.56 1.00 -13.88
C PHE A 240 -6.28 1.62 -14.48
N ALA A 241 -5.27 1.89 -13.64
CA ALA A 241 -4.06 2.55 -14.11
C ALA A 241 -2.98 1.55 -14.56
N TYR A 242 -2.85 0.41 -13.87
CA TYR A 242 -1.79 -0.57 -14.16
C TYR A 242 -2.26 -1.69 -15.09
N LEU A 243 -3.20 -2.57 -14.66
CA LEU A 243 -3.64 -3.71 -15.48
C LEU A 243 -4.51 -3.30 -16.68
N ARG A 244 -5.27 -2.21 -16.55
CA ARG A 244 -6.29 -1.75 -17.50
C ARG A 244 -7.47 -2.74 -17.65
N THR A 245 -7.52 -3.74 -16.78
CA THR A 245 -8.59 -4.73 -16.69
C THR A 245 -8.98 -4.93 -15.24
N VAL A 246 -10.24 -5.32 -15.03
CA VAL A 246 -10.77 -5.71 -13.73
C VAL A 246 -11.12 -7.19 -13.81
N GLU A 247 -10.39 -8.02 -13.08
CA GLU A 247 -10.57 -9.47 -13.07
C GLU A 247 -10.40 -10.03 -11.65
N PRO A 248 -11.20 -11.05 -11.23
CA PRO A 248 -11.08 -11.61 -9.89
C PRO A 248 -9.71 -12.26 -9.62
N VAL A 249 -9.07 -12.84 -10.66
CA VAL A 249 -7.78 -13.54 -10.54
C VAL A 249 -6.64 -12.57 -10.19
N GLY A 250 -6.72 -11.32 -10.63
CA GLY A 250 -5.72 -10.28 -10.32
C GLY A 250 -5.65 -9.93 -8.82
N PHE A 251 -6.66 -10.33 -8.03
CA PHE A 251 -6.79 -10.07 -6.59
C PHE A 251 -6.76 -11.36 -5.76
N ASN A 252 -5.89 -12.27 -6.12
CA ASN A 252 -5.73 -13.57 -5.46
C ASN A 252 -5.02 -13.47 -4.10
N LEU A 253 -4.88 -14.62 -3.42
CA LEU A 253 -4.23 -14.72 -2.13
C LEU A 253 -2.74 -14.31 -2.18
N ASP A 254 -2.04 -14.60 -3.28
CA ASP A 254 -0.63 -14.20 -3.45
C ASP A 254 -0.49 -12.67 -3.36
N ARG A 255 -1.48 -11.93 -3.85
CA ARG A 255 -1.52 -10.46 -3.72
C ARG A 255 -1.67 -10.01 -2.27
N SER A 256 -2.51 -10.68 -1.48
CA SER A 256 -2.63 -10.41 -0.04
C SER A 256 -1.30 -10.63 0.69
N PHE A 257 -0.60 -11.71 0.38
CA PHE A 257 0.73 -11.98 0.94
C PHE A 257 1.76 -10.95 0.49
N GLN A 258 1.76 -10.54 -0.79
CA GLN A 258 2.66 -9.48 -1.25
C GLN A 258 2.49 -8.19 -0.44
N ILE A 259 1.24 -7.76 -0.20
CA ILE A 259 0.96 -6.55 0.59
C ILE A 259 1.40 -6.74 2.05
N LEU A 260 1.19 -7.93 2.63
CA LEU A 260 1.68 -8.24 3.97
C LEU A 260 3.21 -8.17 4.04
N PHE A 261 3.90 -8.73 3.06
CA PHE A 261 5.36 -8.70 2.99
C PHE A 261 5.92 -7.28 2.83
N ILE A 262 5.23 -6.43 2.05
CA ILE A 262 5.56 -5.01 1.94
C ILE A 262 5.58 -4.35 3.33
N VAL A 263 4.59 -4.65 4.17
CA VAL A 263 4.48 -4.05 5.50
C VAL A 263 5.51 -4.61 6.46
N ILE A 264 5.75 -5.93 6.43
CA ILE A 264 6.71 -6.60 7.31
C ILE A 264 8.14 -6.16 6.97
N ILE A 265 8.55 -6.25 5.70
CA ILE A 265 9.90 -5.90 5.25
C ILE A 265 10.12 -4.39 5.39
N GLY A 266 9.12 -3.59 5.03
CA GLY A 266 9.19 -2.14 5.12
C GLY A 266 9.33 -1.62 6.53
N GLY A 267 8.65 -2.27 7.48
CA GLY A 267 8.59 -1.95 8.91
C GLY A 267 7.18 -1.59 9.36
N LEU A 268 6.75 -2.28 10.41
CA LEU A 268 5.44 -2.04 11.05
C LEU A 268 5.38 -0.64 11.67
N ALA A 269 4.17 -0.05 11.64
CA ALA A 269 3.90 1.30 12.16
C ALA A 269 4.76 2.41 11.52
N SER A 270 5.19 2.21 10.26
CA SER A 270 5.93 3.21 9.49
C SER A 270 5.30 3.42 8.10
N ILE A 271 4.74 4.62 7.86
CA ILE A 271 4.20 4.97 6.54
C ILE A 271 5.30 4.94 5.46
N ARG A 272 6.52 5.39 5.79
CA ARG A 272 7.67 5.34 4.88
C ARG A 272 8.08 3.92 4.56
N GLY A 273 7.94 3.01 5.53
CA GLY A 273 8.22 1.59 5.36
C GLY A 273 7.41 0.95 4.25
N ALA A 274 6.13 1.29 4.11
CA ALA A 274 5.30 0.76 3.04
C ALA A 274 5.86 1.07 1.64
N PHE A 275 6.48 2.24 1.44
CA PHE A 275 7.12 2.60 0.17
C PHE A 275 8.42 1.83 -0.05
N PHE A 276 9.27 1.67 0.97
CA PHE A 276 10.50 0.87 0.85
C PHE A 276 10.21 -0.61 0.60
N GLY A 277 9.24 -1.18 1.33
CA GLY A 277 8.81 -2.55 1.11
C GLY A 277 8.21 -2.76 -0.29
N ALA A 278 7.37 -1.84 -0.77
CA ALA A 278 6.81 -1.91 -2.12
C ALA A 278 7.88 -1.76 -3.20
N ALA A 279 8.86 -0.88 -3.01
CA ALA A 279 9.99 -0.75 -3.94
C ALA A 279 10.76 -2.07 -4.05
N LEU A 280 11.06 -2.70 -2.92
CA LEU A 280 11.73 -3.99 -2.92
C LEU A 280 10.90 -5.06 -3.65
N ILE A 281 9.63 -5.21 -3.30
CA ILE A 281 8.74 -6.26 -3.87
C ILE A 281 8.53 -6.08 -5.39
N VAL A 282 8.51 -4.84 -5.89
CA VAL A 282 8.34 -4.56 -7.33
C VAL A 282 9.65 -4.68 -8.09
N VAL A 283 10.75 -4.15 -7.54
CA VAL A 283 12.04 -4.11 -8.26
C VAL A 283 12.76 -5.45 -8.19
N PHE A 284 12.65 -6.17 -7.07
CA PHE A 284 13.35 -7.44 -6.85
C PHE A 284 13.10 -8.49 -7.95
N PRO A 285 11.87 -8.80 -8.39
CA PRO A 285 11.61 -9.73 -9.48
C PRO A 285 12.28 -9.31 -10.79
N LEU A 286 12.30 -8.01 -11.09
CA LEU A 286 12.92 -7.48 -12.31
C LEU A 286 14.44 -7.65 -12.29
N VAL A 287 15.06 -7.37 -11.13
CA VAL A 287 16.50 -7.58 -10.94
C VAL A 287 16.83 -9.07 -11.05
N LEU A 288 16.04 -9.93 -10.40
CA LEU A 288 16.24 -11.38 -10.44
C LEU A 288 16.11 -11.93 -11.87
N SER A 289 15.10 -11.47 -12.63
CA SER A 289 14.92 -11.84 -14.02
C SER A 289 16.12 -11.43 -14.88
N ARG A 290 16.62 -10.21 -14.74
CA ARG A 290 17.80 -9.71 -15.46
C ARG A 290 19.08 -10.47 -15.10
N LEU A 291 19.31 -10.70 -13.81
CA LEU A 291 20.48 -11.46 -13.37
C LEU A 291 20.39 -12.93 -13.79
N GLY A 292 19.21 -13.54 -13.70
CA GLY A 292 18.98 -14.92 -14.12
C GLY A 292 19.25 -15.13 -15.62
N SER A 293 18.73 -14.24 -16.47
CA SER A 293 18.97 -14.31 -17.91
C SER A 293 20.45 -14.10 -18.28
N LEU A 294 21.17 -13.29 -17.51
CA LEU A 294 22.59 -12.97 -17.74
C LEU A 294 23.53 -14.07 -17.27
N LEU A 295 23.18 -14.78 -16.18
CA LEU A 295 24.04 -15.82 -15.58
C LEU A 295 23.74 -17.23 -16.09
N LEU A 296 22.47 -17.55 -16.39
CA LEU A 296 22.00 -18.90 -16.70
C LEU A 296 21.45 -19.07 -18.13
N GLY A 297 21.39 -17.98 -18.91
CA GLY A 297 20.96 -18.00 -20.29
C GLY A 297 19.55 -18.60 -20.47
N ASP A 298 19.36 -19.40 -21.54
CA ASP A 298 18.06 -20.00 -21.92
C ASP A 298 17.54 -21.07 -20.97
N VAL A 299 18.33 -21.52 -19.99
CA VAL A 299 17.88 -22.48 -18.95
C VAL A 299 16.86 -21.83 -18.01
N PHE A 300 16.80 -20.48 -17.97
CA PHE A 300 15.92 -19.71 -17.09
C PHE A 300 14.55 -19.48 -17.75
N ASN A 301 13.78 -20.57 -17.91
CA ASN A 301 12.40 -20.52 -18.40
C ASN A 301 11.48 -19.77 -17.44
N SER A 302 10.37 -19.21 -17.94
CA SER A 302 9.38 -18.45 -17.15
C SER A 302 8.88 -19.19 -15.90
N GLY A 303 8.72 -20.52 -15.98
CA GLY A 303 8.33 -21.34 -14.83
C GLY A 303 9.41 -21.47 -13.75
N VAL A 304 10.68 -21.61 -14.16
CA VAL A 304 11.82 -21.65 -13.24
C VAL A 304 12.01 -20.29 -12.58
N LEU A 305 11.82 -19.21 -13.32
CA LEU A 305 11.87 -17.83 -12.82
C LEU A 305 10.84 -17.63 -11.72
N ASP A 306 9.59 -18.04 -11.95
CA ASP A 306 8.48 -17.87 -11.00
C ASP A 306 8.74 -18.64 -9.69
N MET A 307 9.19 -19.91 -9.79
CA MET A 307 9.56 -20.71 -8.62
C MET A 307 10.74 -20.10 -7.86
N THR A 308 11.77 -19.67 -8.57
CA THR A 308 12.96 -19.04 -7.99
C THR A 308 12.58 -17.75 -7.27
N GLN A 309 11.74 -16.91 -7.88
CA GLN A 309 11.23 -15.68 -7.23
C GLN A 309 10.53 -15.98 -5.92
N ARG A 310 9.63 -16.96 -5.88
CA ARG A 310 8.90 -17.34 -4.66
C ARG A 310 9.85 -17.84 -3.56
N ILE A 311 10.82 -18.69 -3.90
CA ILE A 311 11.80 -19.21 -2.95
C ILE A 311 12.68 -18.08 -2.41
N VAL A 312 13.23 -17.25 -3.29
CA VAL A 312 14.14 -16.18 -2.87
C VAL A 312 13.40 -15.11 -2.09
N LEU A 313 12.18 -14.72 -2.49
CA LEU A 313 11.34 -13.80 -1.71
C LEU A 313 11.03 -14.39 -0.32
N GLY A 314 10.64 -15.67 -0.24
CA GLY A 314 10.38 -16.32 1.05
C GLY A 314 11.62 -16.36 1.94
N THR A 315 12.78 -16.71 1.38
CA THR A 315 14.06 -16.70 2.10
C THR A 315 14.44 -15.30 2.57
N LEU A 316 14.28 -14.30 1.71
CA LEU A 316 14.57 -12.90 2.02
C LEU A 316 13.67 -12.39 3.17
N ILE A 317 12.39 -12.77 3.17
CA ILE A 317 11.47 -12.41 4.26
C ILE A 317 11.91 -13.02 5.57
N ILE A 318 12.25 -14.33 5.58
CA ILE A 318 12.75 -15.01 6.78
C ILE A 318 14.02 -14.34 7.27
N LEU A 319 14.94 -14.04 6.37
CA LEU A 319 16.20 -13.37 6.68
C LEU A 319 15.96 -11.99 7.31
N PHE A 320 15.05 -11.18 6.73
CA PHE A 320 14.70 -9.87 7.27
C PHE A 320 14.05 -9.97 8.66
N LEU A 321 13.14 -10.91 8.87
CA LEU A 321 12.51 -11.13 10.19
C LEU A 321 13.51 -11.50 11.26
N ILE A 322 14.58 -12.23 10.90
CA ILE A 322 15.63 -12.65 11.85
C ILE A 322 16.64 -11.54 12.10
N LEU A 323 17.10 -10.86 11.05
CA LEU A 323 18.18 -9.86 11.14
C LEU A 323 17.70 -8.47 11.56
N GLU A 324 16.55 -8.05 11.06
CA GLU A 324 16.00 -6.69 11.27
C GLU A 324 14.48 -6.74 11.48
N PRO A 325 14.05 -7.13 12.69
CA PRO A 325 12.63 -7.24 13.03
C PRO A 325 11.89 -5.89 12.95
N ASP A 326 12.61 -4.77 13.03
CA ASP A 326 12.06 -3.41 12.90
C ASP A 326 11.91 -2.94 11.43
N GLY A 327 12.35 -3.75 10.45
CA GLY A 327 12.22 -3.51 9.02
C GLY A 327 13.25 -2.53 8.42
N LEU A 328 13.15 -2.32 7.09
CA LEU A 328 14.08 -1.48 6.31
C LEU A 328 14.21 -0.04 6.81
N VAL A 329 13.14 0.52 7.37
CA VAL A 329 13.17 1.91 7.88
C VAL A 329 14.16 2.05 9.01
N SER A 330 14.24 1.08 9.92
CA SER A 330 15.17 1.13 11.05
C SER A 330 16.62 1.11 10.58
N LEU A 331 16.93 0.32 9.54
CA LEU A 331 18.24 0.31 8.89
C LEU A 331 18.60 1.67 8.29
N CYS A 332 17.67 2.29 7.56
CA CYS A 332 17.88 3.61 6.98
C CYS A 332 18.11 4.68 8.05
N ASP A 333 17.36 4.65 9.14
CA ASP A 333 17.50 5.60 10.24
C ASP A 333 18.84 5.39 11.01
N ARG A 334 19.28 4.15 11.22
CA ARG A 334 20.59 3.83 11.82
C ARG A 334 21.75 4.27 10.91
N LEU A 335 21.66 4.06 9.61
CA LEU A 335 22.67 4.51 8.65
C LEU A 335 22.77 6.04 8.62
N ARG A 336 21.62 6.72 8.61
CA ARG A 336 21.55 8.19 8.62
C ARG A 336 22.16 8.76 9.91
N SER A 337 21.87 8.17 11.07
CA SER A 337 22.43 8.62 12.35
C SER A 337 23.96 8.44 12.41
N ARG A 338 24.48 7.34 11.83
CA ARG A 338 25.93 7.12 11.73
C ARG A 338 26.62 8.11 10.81
N MET A 339 26.00 8.46 9.67
CA MET A 339 26.55 9.46 8.74
C MET A 339 26.55 10.86 9.35
N THR A 340 25.49 11.26 10.06
CA THR A 340 25.45 12.56 10.76
C THR A 340 26.48 12.63 11.90
N ALA A 341 26.68 11.55 12.64
CA ALA A 341 27.72 11.47 13.68
C ALA A 341 29.15 11.51 13.11
N ALA A 342 29.38 10.95 11.91
CA ALA A 342 30.66 11.02 11.22
C ALA A 342 30.98 12.45 10.72
N VAL A 343 29.99 13.14 10.16
CA VAL A 343 30.12 14.53 9.69
C VAL A 343 30.32 15.52 10.86
N SER A 344 29.75 15.26 12.03
CA SER A 344 29.95 16.12 13.22
C SER A 344 31.31 15.90 13.91
N ARG A 345 32.06 14.85 13.54
CA ARG A 345 33.40 14.54 14.07
C ARG A 345 34.55 14.95 13.13
N ALA A 346 34.24 15.31 11.87
CA ALA A 346 35.13 15.85 10.88
C ALA A 346 35.04 17.40 10.86
#